data_e5799848124dfbc63cff90930b407db6
#
_entry.id   e5799848124dfbc63cff90930b407db6
#
_cell.length_a   1.000
_cell.length_b   1.000
_cell.length_c   1.000
_cell.angle_alpha   90.00
_cell.angle_beta   90.00
_cell.angle_gamma   90.00
#
_symmetry.space_group_name_H-M   'P 1'
#
loop_
_entity.id
_entity.type
_entity.pdbx_description
1 polymer ?
#
loop_
_entity_poly.entity_id
_entity_poly.type
_entity_poly.pdbx_seq_one_letter_code
_entity_poly.pdbx_strand_id
1 'polypeptide(L)'
;MADLSRRALLTGGAIVLAGGMIYAAGGRNLFYSAITEASEAVHIDPPTAHQQAVAGDILLVDIRRPDEWARTGSGEGATRLDMRREDFVDALLTLTGGETALPVALICARGVRSARLSNQLAAAGFSNIIDVPEGMQGSRAGPGWLKRGLPVVR
;
A
#
# COMPACT_ATOMS: atom_id res chain seq x y z
N MET A 1 25.26 -35.62 27.27
CA MET A 1 24.31 -35.30 26.18
C MET A 1 23.29 -34.20 26.54
N ALA A 2 23.55 -33.31 27.49
CA ALA A 2 22.54 -32.33 27.96
C ALA A 2 22.88 -30.88 27.60
N ASP A 3 23.89 -30.60 26.77
CA ASP A 3 24.39 -29.24 26.56
C ASP A 3 24.04 -28.62 25.19
N LEU A 4 23.59 -29.43 24.23
CA LEU A 4 23.21 -28.93 22.89
C LEU A 4 21.81 -28.26 22.85
N SER A 5 20.90 -28.69 23.74
CA SER A 5 19.53 -28.14 23.73
C SER A 5 19.41 -26.75 24.36
N ARG A 6 20.28 -26.43 25.34
CA ARG A 6 20.29 -25.09 25.99
C ARG A 6 20.91 -24.00 25.11
N ARG A 7 21.94 -24.33 24.32
CA ARG A 7 22.56 -23.37 23.40
C ARG A 7 21.66 -23.02 22.22
N ALA A 8 20.88 -23.99 21.70
CA ALA A 8 19.92 -23.76 20.63
C ALA A 8 18.75 -22.86 21.05
N LEU A 9 18.29 -22.98 22.29
CA LEU A 9 17.22 -22.14 22.85
C LEU A 9 17.67 -20.69 23.09
N LEU A 10 18.93 -20.49 23.49
CA LEU A 10 19.46 -19.13 23.74
C LEU A 10 19.77 -18.36 22.44
N THR A 11 20.21 -19.06 21.38
CA THR A 11 20.45 -18.42 20.08
C THR A 11 19.16 -18.11 19.33
N GLY A 12 18.14 -18.97 19.42
CA GLY A 12 16.83 -18.71 18.82
C GLY A 12 16.12 -17.51 19.47
N GLY A 13 16.17 -17.42 20.80
CA GLY A 13 15.57 -16.31 21.56
C GLY A 13 16.24 -14.96 21.27
N ALA A 14 17.56 -14.93 21.12
CA ALA A 14 18.29 -13.70 20.83
C ALA A 14 18.00 -13.15 19.41
N ILE A 15 17.83 -14.01 18.43
CA ILE A 15 17.49 -13.61 17.04
C ILE A 15 16.07 -13.03 16.99
N VAL A 16 15.10 -13.63 17.68
CA VAL A 16 13.72 -13.13 17.73
C VAL A 16 13.64 -11.79 18.45
N LEU A 17 14.38 -11.62 19.57
CA LEU A 17 14.43 -10.35 20.30
C LEU A 17 15.15 -9.25 19.52
N ALA A 18 16.21 -9.55 18.80
CA ALA A 18 16.91 -8.60 17.96
C ALA A 18 16.03 -8.18 16.76
N GLY A 19 15.35 -9.13 16.10
CA GLY A 19 14.38 -8.87 15.03
C GLY A 19 13.22 -8.01 15.51
N GLY A 20 12.69 -8.27 16.69
CA GLY A 20 11.62 -7.49 17.32
C GLY A 20 12.03 -6.05 17.65
N MET A 21 13.25 -5.84 18.16
CA MET A 21 13.77 -4.50 18.44
C MET A 21 14.05 -3.69 17.18
N ILE A 22 14.60 -4.30 16.14
CA ILE A 22 14.82 -3.64 14.83
C ILE A 22 13.46 -3.24 14.23
N TYR A 23 12.44 -4.09 14.34
CA TYR A 23 11.09 -3.79 13.87
C TYR A 23 10.48 -2.60 14.63
N ALA A 24 10.61 -2.56 15.95
CA ALA A 24 10.08 -1.49 16.80
C ALA A 24 10.81 -0.14 16.63
N ALA A 25 12.12 -0.16 16.35
CA ALA A 25 12.97 1.02 16.20
C ALA A 25 13.01 1.63 14.80
N GLY A 26 11.94 1.47 13.98
CA GLY A 26 11.85 2.00 12.62
C GLY A 26 12.15 0.98 11.52
N GLY A 27 12.49 -0.25 11.88
CA GLY A 27 12.70 -1.37 10.94
C GLY A 27 11.45 -1.81 10.17
N ARG A 28 10.27 -1.29 10.55
CA ARG A 28 9.01 -1.53 9.83
C ARG A 28 9.11 -1.13 8.36
N ASN A 29 9.68 0.03 8.07
CA ASN A 29 9.82 0.49 6.69
C ASN A 29 10.82 -0.35 5.90
N LEU A 30 11.90 -0.83 6.54
CA LEU A 30 12.85 -1.77 5.93
C LEU A 30 12.20 -3.12 5.65
N PHE A 31 11.42 -3.65 6.60
CA PHE A 31 10.70 -4.91 6.40
C PHE A 31 9.72 -4.80 5.22
N TYR A 32 8.87 -3.79 5.20
CA TYR A 32 7.92 -3.60 4.10
C TYR A 32 8.62 -3.34 2.78
N SER A 33 9.74 -2.62 2.76
CA SER A 33 10.54 -2.44 1.54
C SER A 33 11.09 -3.76 1.00
N ALA A 34 11.50 -4.67 1.88
CA ALA A 34 12.05 -5.97 1.48
C ALA A 34 11.02 -6.92 0.87
N ILE A 35 9.72 -6.74 1.21
CA ILE A 35 8.62 -7.56 0.68
C ILE A 35 7.79 -6.84 -0.40
N THR A 36 8.14 -5.61 -0.76
CA THR A 36 7.44 -4.87 -1.83
C THR A 36 8.00 -5.32 -3.18
N GLU A 37 7.11 -5.76 -4.05
CA GLU A 37 7.47 -6.09 -5.43
C GLU A 37 7.83 -4.82 -6.20
N ALA A 38 8.75 -4.92 -7.16
CA ALA A 38 8.98 -3.84 -8.11
C ALA A 38 7.71 -3.65 -8.97
N SER A 39 7.28 -2.41 -9.13
CA SER A 39 6.15 -2.06 -9.98
C SER A 39 6.64 -1.28 -11.18
N GLU A 40 6.17 -1.65 -12.36
CA GLU A 40 6.39 -0.92 -13.61
C GLU A 40 5.46 0.30 -13.74
N ALA A 41 4.50 0.46 -12.83
CA ALA A 41 3.58 1.57 -12.82
C ALA A 41 4.29 2.92 -12.59
N VAL A 42 3.72 3.98 -13.12
CA VAL A 42 4.15 5.35 -12.79
C VAL A 42 3.94 5.58 -11.29
N HIS A 43 4.93 6.17 -10.61
CA HIS A 43 4.85 6.48 -9.20
C HIS A 43 4.58 7.97 -8.99
N ILE A 44 3.63 8.29 -8.11
CA ILE A 44 3.38 9.66 -7.65
C ILE A 44 3.36 9.71 -6.12
N ASP A 45 3.66 10.87 -5.56
CA ASP A 45 3.56 11.09 -4.11
C ASP A 45 2.12 11.42 -3.67
N PRO A 46 1.79 11.32 -2.38
CA PRO A 46 0.45 11.62 -1.89
C PRO A 46 -0.06 13.04 -2.17
N PRO A 47 0.75 14.13 -2.11
CA PRO A 47 0.29 15.44 -2.51
C PRO A 47 -0.14 15.54 -3.96
N THR A 48 0.63 14.96 -4.88
CA THR A 48 0.29 14.90 -6.30
C THR A 48 -0.97 14.06 -6.54
N ALA A 49 -1.08 12.90 -5.88
CA ALA A 49 -2.26 12.05 -5.95
C ALA A 49 -3.52 12.78 -5.46
N HIS A 50 -3.42 13.52 -4.34
CA HIS A 50 -4.52 14.33 -3.82
C HIS A 50 -4.96 15.42 -4.80
N GLN A 51 -4.00 16.19 -5.29
CA GLN A 51 -4.28 17.28 -6.24
C GLN A 51 -4.98 16.76 -7.50
N GLN A 52 -4.47 15.70 -8.11
CA GLN A 52 -5.03 15.12 -9.33
C GLN A 52 -6.39 14.45 -9.09
N ALA A 53 -6.58 13.79 -7.94
CA ALA A 53 -7.86 13.16 -7.60
C ALA A 53 -8.97 14.20 -7.39
N VAL A 54 -8.69 15.29 -6.69
CA VAL A 54 -9.65 16.40 -6.46
C VAL A 54 -9.94 17.14 -7.77
N ALA A 55 -8.97 17.26 -8.66
CA ALA A 55 -9.16 17.85 -9.99
C ALA A 55 -9.94 16.93 -10.95
N GLY A 56 -10.06 15.64 -10.63
CA GLY A 56 -10.70 14.65 -11.51
C GLY A 56 -9.79 14.14 -12.64
N ASP A 57 -8.49 14.40 -12.55
CA ASP A 57 -7.50 13.97 -13.53
C ASP A 57 -7.18 12.46 -13.42
N ILE A 58 -7.37 11.89 -12.23
CA ILE A 58 -7.18 10.46 -11.93
C ILE A 58 -8.33 9.92 -11.09
N LEU A 59 -8.60 8.62 -11.23
CA LEU A 59 -9.39 7.87 -10.26
C LEU A 59 -8.45 7.35 -9.16
N LEU A 60 -8.43 8.01 -8.00
CA LEU A 60 -7.68 7.52 -6.83
C LEU A 60 -8.48 6.45 -6.10
N VAL A 61 -7.89 5.27 -5.93
CA VAL A 61 -8.54 4.12 -5.27
C VAL A 61 -7.78 3.72 -4.00
N ASP A 62 -8.44 3.84 -2.86
CA ASP A 62 -7.94 3.32 -1.59
C ASP A 62 -8.31 1.84 -1.47
N ILE A 63 -7.31 0.98 -1.74
CA ILE A 63 -7.47 -0.48 -1.82
C ILE A 63 -7.35 -1.19 -0.47
N ARG A 64 -7.36 -0.43 0.63
CA ARG A 64 -7.25 -0.99 1.98
C ARG A 64 -8.53 -1.71 2.40
N ARG A 65 -8.49 -2.28 3.61
CA ARG A 65 -9.63 -2.95 4.21
C ARG A 65 -10.58 -1.96 4.90
N PRO A 66 -11.86 -2.32 5.08
CA PRO A 66 -12.84 -1.48 5.78
C PRO A 66 -12.41 -1.07 7.21
N ASP A 67 -11.75 -1.98 7.94
CA ASP A 67 -11.24 -1.68 9.29
C ASP A 67 -10.11 -0.63 9.28
N GLU A 68 -9.32 -0.56 8.21
CA GLU A 68 -8.29 0.47 8.04
C GLU A 68 -8.91 1.83 7.72
N TRP A 69 -9.95 1.86 6.87
CA TRP A 69 -10.71 3.09 6.60
C TRP A 69 -11.42 3.62 7.84
N ALA A 70 -12.03 2.73 8.65
CA ALA A 70 -12.70 3.11 9.88
C ALA A 70 -11.74 3.77 10.89
N ARG A 71 -10.49 3.29 10.96
CA ARG A 71 -9.49 3.83 11.89
C ARG A 71 -8.92 5.18 11.47
N THR A 72 -8.69 5.40 10.19
CA THR A 72 -7.91 6.56 9.73
C THR A 72 -8.64 7.47 8.74
N GLY A 73 -9.79 7.06 8.24
CA GLY A 73 -10.38 7.63 7.04
C GLY A 73 -9.64 7.20 5.77
N SER A 74 -10.11 7.63 4.62
CA SER A 74 -9.44 7.55 3.31
C SER A 74 -8.97 8.94 2.88
N GLY A 75 -8.01 9.02 2.00
CA GLY A 75 -7.61 10.29 1.41
C GLY A 75 -8.78 10.99 0.72
N GLU A 76 -8.84 12.32 0.83
CA GLU A 76 -9.84 13.10 0.09
C GLU A 76 -9.69 12.86 -1.42
N GLY A 77 -10.81 12.67 -2.11
CA GLY A 77 -10.86 12.30 -3.52
C GLY A 77 -10.68 10.81 -3.80
N ALA A 78 -10.39 9.99 -2.79
CA ALA A 78 -10.23 8.55 -2.99
C ALA A 78 -11.57 7.79 -2.92
N THR A 79 -11.77 6.88 -3.85
CA THR A 79 -12.82 5.87 -3.82
C THR A 79 -12.33 4.64 -3.05
N ARG A 80 -13.13 4.14 -2.10
CA ARG A 80 -12.82 2.94 -1.32
C ARG A 80 -13.18 1.69 -2.08
N LEU A 81 -12.20 0.80 -2.32
CA LEU A 81 -12.44 -0.49 -2.96
C LEU A 81 -11.48 -1.52 -2.36
N ASP A 82 -11.99 -2.39 -1.49
CA ASP A 82 -11.18 -3.43 -0.83
C ASP A 82 -10.62 -4.42 -1.87
N MET A 83 -9.29 -4.47 -1.99
CA MET A 83 -8.61 -5.34 -2.97
C MET A 83 -8.86 -6.84 -2.78
N ARG A 84 -9.41 -7.25 -1.64
CA ARG A 84 -9.72 -8.67 -1.35
C ARG A 84 -11.06 -9.13 -1.92
N ARG A 85 -11.83 -8.24 -2.52
CA ARG A 85 -13.07 -8.59 -3.20
C ARG A 85 -12.77 -9.54 -4.35
N GLU A 86 -13.56 -10.59 -4.49
CA GLU A 86 -13.45 -11.53 -5.60
C GLU A 86 -13.79 -10.85 -6.95
N ASP A 87 -14.71 -9.87 -6.92
CA ASP A 87 -15.14 -9.07 -8.08
C ASP A 87 -14.35 -7.74 -8.21
N PHE A 88 -13.13 -7.64 -7.66
CA PHE A 88 -12.39 -6.37 -7.64
C PHE A 88 -12.22 -5.75 -9.02
N VAL A 89 -11.83 -6.56 -10.01
CA VAL A 89 -11.61 -6.08 -11.40
C VAL A 89 -12.91 -5.59 -12.02
N ASP A 90 -14.01 -6.31 -11.85
CA ASP A 90 -15.33 -5.90 -12.36
C ASP A 90 -15.84 -4.62 -11.70
N ALA A 91 -15.62 -4.50 -10.38
CA ALA A 91 -15.95 -3.27 -9.65
C ALA A 91 -15.09 -2.09 -10.11
N LEU A 92 -13.81 -2.30 -10.36
CA LEU A 92 -12.93 -1.27 -10.90
C LEU A 92 -13.35 -0.87 -12.33
N LEU A 93 -13.66 -1.82 -13.19
CA LEU A 93 -14.20 -1.55 -14.54
C LEU A 93 -15.50 -0.74 -14.48
N THR A 94 -16.38 -1.03 -13.51
CA THR A 94 -17.59 -0.22 -13.28
C THR A 94 -17.24 1.23 -12.93
N LEU A 95 -16.25 1.45 -12.07
CA LEU A 95 -15.78 2.80 -11.70
C LEU A 95 -15.15 3.57 -12.88
N THR A 96 -14.49 2.86 -13.80
CA THR A 96 -13.87 3.46 -14.99
C THR A 96 -14.81 3.52 -16.19
N GLY A 97 -16.08 3.10 -16.05
CA GLY A 97 -17.00 3.02 -17.18
C GLY A 97 -16.61 2.01 -18.24
N GLY A 98 -15.82 0.99 -17.87
CA GLY A 98 -15.27 -0.02 -18.78
C GLY A 98 -13.94 0.38 -19.44
N GLU A 99 -13.42 1.56 -19.18
CA GLU A 99 -12.20 2.09 -19.79
C GLU A 99 -10.95 1.61 -19.06
N THR A 100 -10.15 0.75 -19.67
CA THR A 100 -8.90 0.24 -19.11
C THR A 100 -7.71 1.19 -19.28
N ALA A 101 -7.86 2.24 -20.07
CA ALA A 101 -6.85 3.28 -20.29
C ALA A 101 -7.03 4.52 -19.39
N LEU A 102 -8.11 4.56 -18.61
CA LEU A 102 -8.34 5.66 -17.69
C LEU A 102 -7.26 5.66 -16.58
N PRO A 103 -6.70 6.84 -16.21
CA PRO A 103 -5.66 6.90 -15.16
C PRO A 103 -6.23 6.49 -13.81
N VAL A 104 -5.75 5.38 -13.28
CA VAL A 104 -6.15 4.83 -11.98
C VAL A 104 -4.94 4.82 -11.05
N ALA A 105 -5.00 5.58 -9.96
CA ALA A 105 -3.98 5.59 -8.93
C ALA A 105 -4.40 4.69 -7.76
N LEU A 106 -3.50 3.81 -7.32
CA LEU A 106 -3.72 2.90 -6.22
C LEU A 106 -2.97 3.35 -4.97
N ILE A 107 -3.69 3.46 -3.86
CA ILE A 107 -3.07 3.73 -2.56
C ILE A 107 -3.45 2.65 -1.55
N CYS A 108 -2.45 2.14 -0.84
CA CYS A 108 -2.66 1.24 0.29
C CYS A 108 -2.06 1.80 1.58
N ALA A 109 -1.76 0.97 2.58
CA ALA A 109 -1.17 1.46 3.83
C ALA A 109 0.30 1.88 3.67
N ARG A 110 1.13 1.07 2.94
CA ARG A 110 2.60 1.18 2.91
C ARG A 110 3.25 0.83 1.58
N GLY A 111 2.51 0.88 0.47
CA GLY A 111 3.01 0.61 -0.87
C GLY A 111 3.11 -0.87 -1.28
N VAL A 112 3.11 -1.83 -0.35
CA VAL A 112 3.29 -3.27 -0.67
C VAL A 112 2.13 -3.82 -1.51
N ARG A 113 0.91 -3.55 -1.08
CA ARG A 113 -0.31 -4.05 -1.73
C ARG A 113 -0.56 -3.36 -3.06
N SER A 114 -0.34 -2.04 -3.11
CA SER A 114 -0.55 -1.25 -4.32
C SER A 114 0.45 -1.62 -5.42
N ALA A 115 1.72 -1.83 -5.12
CA ALA A 115 2.72 -2.30 -6.08
C ALA A 115 2.33 -3.65 -6.71
N ARG A 116 1.94 -4.64 -5.87
CA ARG A 116 1.49 -5.95 -6.36
C ARG A 116 0.24 -5.84 -7.23
N LEU A 117 -0.76 -5.10 -6.77
CA LEU A 117 -2.01 -4.94 -7.52
C LEU A 117 -1.80 -4.18 -8.82
N SER A 118 -0.90 -3.20 -8.87
CA SER A 118 -0.52 -2.50 -10.10
C SER A 118 -0.03 -3.49 -11.17
N ASN A 119 0.86 -4.41 -10.79
CA ASN A 119 1.36 -5.44 -11.71
C ASN A 119 0.24 -6.39 -12.18
N GLN A 120 -0.66 -6.78 -11.27
CA GLN A 120 -1.79 -7.65 -11.61
C GLN A 120 -2.78 -6.97 -12.58
N LEU A 121 -3.09 -5.69 -12.36
CA LEU A 121 -3.98 -4.92 -13.24
C LEU A 121 -3.35 -4.66 -14.60
N ALA A 122 -2.05 -4.36 -14.66
CA ALA A 122 -1.33 -4.25 -15.94
C ALA A 122 -1.41 -5.56 -16.73
N ALA A 123 -1.20 -6.70 -16.09
CA ALA A 123 -1.36 -8.02 -16.71
C ALA A 123 -2.81 -8.32 -17.12
N ALA A 124 -3.81 -7.71 -16.47
CA ALA A 124 -5.23 -7.80 -16.80
C ALA A 124 -5.67 -6.80 -17.89
N GLY A 125 -4.74 -6.02 -18.46
CA GLY A 125 -5.01 -5.14 -19.61
C GLY A 125 -5.27 -3.67 -19.26
N PHE A 126 -5.11 -3.26 -17.99
CA PHE A 126 -5.13 -1.84 -17.64
C PHE A 126 -3.81 -1.18 -18.05
N SER A 127 -3.87 -0.16 -18.89
CA SER A 127 -2.68 0.45 -19.49
C SER A 127 -2.18 1.72 -18.78
N ASN A 128 -2.92 2.23 -17.80
CA ASN A 128 -2.59 3.49 -17.14
C ASN A 128 -2.79 3.39 -15.62
N ILE A 129 -2.06 2.46 -15.01
CA ILE A 129 -2.04 2.29 -13.55
C ILE A 129 -0.91 3.12 -12.96
N ILE A 130 -1.23 3.82 -11.88
CA ILE A 130 -0.34 4.68 -11.10
C ILE A 130 -0.25 4.10 -9.69
N ASP A 131 0.94 4.01 -9.12
CA ASP A 131 1.14 3.60 -7.74
C ASP A 131 1.48 4.80 -6.85
N VAL A 132 0.91 4.81 -5.63
CA VAL A 132 1.27 5.78 -4.57
C VAL A 132 2.08 5.04 -3.49
N PRO A 133 3.40 4.86 -3.70
CA PRO A 133 4.23 3.94 -2.92
C PRO A 133 4.42 4.35 -1.46
N GLU A 134 4.25 5.61 -1.12
CA GLU A 134 4.27 6.04 0.29
C GLU A 134 3.08 5.47 1.07
N GLY A 135 1.93 5.32 0.41
CA GLY A 135 0.69 4.87 1.03
C GLY A 135 0.13 5.86 2.06
N MET A 136 -0.84 5.40 2.83
CA MET A 136 -1.48 6.22 3.88
C MET A 136 -0.58 6.43 5.10
N GLN A 137 0.22 5.44 5.49
CA GLN A 137 0.98 5.42 6.75
C GLN A 137 2.47 5.71 6.59
N GLY A 138 2.94 5.86 5.37
CA GLY A 138 4.35 6.00 5.04
C GLY A 138 5.05 4.66 4.81
N SER A 139 6.12 4.73 4.02
CA SER A 139 6.97 3.62 3.63
C SER A 139 8.42 4.10 3.50
N ARG A 140 9.28 3.34 2.82
CA ARG A 140 10.61 3.81 2.44
C ARG A 140 10.55 4.93 1.39
N ALA A 141 9.46 5.01 0.61
CA ALA A 141 9.27 6.03 -0.42
C ALA A 141 8.99 7.43 0.19
N GLY A 142 8.45 7.48 1.42
CA GLY A 142 8.21 8.74 2.10
C GLY A 142 7.24 8.64 3.29
N PRO A 143 6.85 9.79 3.87
CA PRO A 143 6.12 9.84 5.13
C PRO A 143 4.67 9.36 5.04
N GLY A 144 4.06 9.34 3.85
CA GLY A 144 2.69 8.92 3.63
C GLY A 144 1.64 10.02 3.83
N TRP A 145 0.43 9.75 3.37
CA TRP A 145 -0.71 10.68 3.36
C TRP A 145 -0.97 11.33 4.71
N LEU A 146 -1.10 10.50 5.76
CA LEU A 146 -1.46 10.96 7.11
C LEU A 146 -0.38 11.85 7.74
N LYS A 147 0.89 11.48 7.59
CA LYS A 147 2.01 12.23 8.17
C LYS A 147 2.29 13.53 7.43
N ARG A 148 1.86 13.63 6.17
CA ARG A 148 1.88 14.87 5.38
C ARG A 148 0.75 15.81 5.75
N GLY A 149 -0.20 15.39 6.62
CA GLY A 149 -1.34 16.21 7.02
C GLY A 149 -2.37 16.43 5.92
N LEU A 150 -2.40 15.59 4.89
CA LEU A 150 -3.35 15.71 3.79
C LEU A 150 -4.78 15.38 4.27
N PRO A 151 -5.82 15.99 3.68
CA PRO A 151 -7.21 15.79 4.08
C PRO A 151 -7.65 14.34 3.97
N VAL A 152 -8.47 13.90 4.94
CA VAL A 152 -9.10 12.56 4.95
C VAL A 152 -10.60 12.68 5.11
N VAL A 153 -11.32 11.75 4.49
CA VAL A 153 -12.77 11.57 4.60
C VAL A 153 -13.05 10.32 5.45
N ARG A 154 -13.95 10.42 6.43
CA ARG A 154 -14.33 9.33 7.34
C ARG A 154 -15.64 8.66 6.91
#